data_32180a0bc332c752ad934fcf0b096ea1
#
_entry.id   32180a0bc332c752ad934fcf0b096ea1
#
_cell.length_a   1.000
_cell.length_b   1.000
_cell.length_c   1.000
_cell.angle_alpha   90.00
_cell.angle_beta   90.00
_cell.angle_gamma   90.00
#
_symmetry.space_group_name_H-M   'P 1'
#
loop_
_entity.id
_entity.type
_entity.pdbx_description
1 polymer ?
#
loop_
_entity_poly.entity_id
_entity_poly.type
_entity_poly.pdbx_seq_one_letter_code
_entity_poly.pdbx_strand_id
1 'polypeptide(L)'
;MKLISFIIAFLFFTALSWGQKKLDRTLKQLNNESVPYVYVDQLAKTEAVILDTRKQEEYNVSHLKNAIWVGYKAFNEEIIDNQIGDKNAAVVVYCSIGVRSEDIGEKLQKLGYTNVKNLYGGIFEWKNQGNSVYNNNTTETDSVHTFNKQWGKLLNKGIKVYNIKKSN
;
A
#
# COMPACT_ATOMS: atom_id res chain seq x y z
N MET A 1 -29.27 17.57 21.07
CA MET A 1 -28.39 16.40 20.78
C MET A 1 -28.37 16.00 19.29
N LYS A 2 -29.50 15.88 18.59
CA LYS A 2 -29.53 15.44 17.17
C LYS A 2 -28.77 16.39 16.20
N LEU A 3 -28.80 17.72 16.42
CA LEU A 3 -28.16 18.69 15.54
C LEU A 3 -26.62 18.63 15.62
N ILE A 4 -26.06 18.41 16.82
CA ILE A 4 -24.61 18.28 17.04
C ILE A 4 -24.08 17.00 16.38
N SER A 5 -24.83 15.90 16.43
CA SER A 5 -24.46 14.66 15.72
C SER A 5 -24.41 14.81 14.20
N PHE A 6 -25.31 15.60 13.62
CA PHE A 6 -25.32 15.90 12.18
C PHE A 6 -24.11 16.76 11.75
N ILE A 7 -23.74 17.74 12.55
CA ILE A 7 -22.60 18.62 12.27
C ILE A 7 -21.27 17.83 12.34
N ILE A 8 -21.11 16.97 13.34
CA ILE A 8 -19.92 16.10 13.49
C ILE A 8 -19.81 15.12 12.32
N ALA A 9 -20.91 14.49 11.90
CA ALA A 9 -20.93 13.58 10.76
C ALA A 9 -20.59 14.30 9.45
N PHE A 10 -21.08 15.53 9.24
CA PHE A 10 -20.79 16.35 8.05
C PHE A 10 -19.31 16.77 8.00
N LEU A 11 -18.71 17.16 9.12
CA LEU A 11 -17.29 17.51 9.19
C LEU A 11 -16.38 16.31 8.93
N PHE A 12 -16.74 15.10 9.39
CA PHE A 12 -16.01 13.87 9.08
C PHE A 12 -16.07 13.53 7.60
N PHE A 13 -17.21 13.71 6.94
CA PHE A 13 -17.39 13.43 5.51
C PHE A 13 -16.56 14.37 4.63
N THR A 14 -16.46 15.64 5.00
CA THR A 14 -15.64 16.62 4.26
C THR A 14 -14.14 16.34 4.40
N ALA A 15 -13.66 15.98 5.58
CA ALA A 15 -12.24 15.67 5.82
C ALA A 15 -11.74 14.44 5.04
N LEU A 16 -12.55 13.38 4.96
CA LEU A 16 -12.25 12.18 4.14
C LEU A 16 -12.18 12.55 2.64
N SER A 17 -13.09 13.41 2.16
CA SER A 17 -13.11 13.85 0.76
C SER A 17 -11.85 14.66 0.38
N TRP A 18 -11.28 15.43 1.30
CA TRP A 18 -10.06 16.21 1.02
C TRP A 18 -8.80 15.35 0.95
N GLY A 19 -8.68 14.37 1.83
CA GLY A 19 -7.57 13.40 1.83
C GLY A 19 -7.54 12.59 0.54
N GLN A 20 -8.69 12.09 0.11
CA GLN A 20 -8.85 11.35 -1.15
C GLN A 20 -8.46 12.20 -2.36
N LYS A 21 -8.98 13.42 -2.49
CA LYS A 21 -8.64 14.34 -3.59
C LYS A 21 -7.14 14.64 -3.68
N LYS A 22 -6.45 14.68 -2.54
CA LYS A 22 -5.00 14.90 -2.51
C LYS A 22 -4.24 13.67 -3.00
N LEU A 23 -4.62 12.47 -2.57
CA LEU A 23 -4.06 11.20 -3.03
C LEU A 23 -4.26 11.04 -4.55
N ASP A 24 -5.49 11.24 -5.03
CA ASP A 24 -5.86 11.14 -6.46
C ASP A 24 -4.99 12.06 -7.32
N ARG A 25 -4.85 13.33 -6.90
CA ARG A 25 -4.02 14.31 -7.60
C ARG A 25 -2.56 13.90 -7.61
N THR A 26 -2.05 13.38 -6.49
CA THR A 26 -0.66 12.93 -6.38
C THR A 26 -0.39 11.74 -7.30
N LEU A 27 -1.28 10.74 -7.32
CA LEU A 27 -1.13 9.57 -8.20
C LEU A 27 -1.21 9.94 -9.68
N LYS A 28 -2.16 10.79 -10.07
CA LYS A 28 -2.26 11.31 -11.45
C LYS A 28 -1.01 12.06 -11.94
N GLN A 29 -0.25 12.62 -11.02
CA GLN A 29 1.00 13.33 -11.36
C GLN A 29 2.21 12.40 -11.43
N LEU A 30 2.21 11.29 -10.69
CA LEU A 30 3.39 10.45 -10.48
C LEU A 30 3.31 9.09 -11.17
N ASN A 31 2.11 8.60 -11.48
CA ASN A 31 1.89 7.31 -12.15
C ASN A 31 1.46 7.52 -13.60
N ASN A 32 1.80 6.53 -14.44
CA ASN A 32 1.35 6.45 -15.83
C ASN A 32 0.07 5.61 -15.99
N GLU A 33 -0.40 4.99 -14.89
CA GLU A 33 -1.52 4.04 -14.88
C GLU A 33 -1.29 2.83 -15.81
N SER A 34 -0.01 2.47 -16.01
CA SER A 34 0.43 1.36 -16.87
C SER A 34 0.09 -0.02 -16.27
N VAL A 35 -0.06 -0.10 -14.95
CA VAL A 35 -0.51 -1.27 -14.21
C VAL A 35 -1.92 -1.03 -13.69
N PRO A 36 -2.93 -1.83 -14.05
CA PRO A 36 -4.30 -1.63 -13.61
C PRO A 36 -4.42 -1.55 -12.08
N TYR A 37 -5.23 -0.63 -11.59
CA TYR A 37 -5.46 -0.50 -10.16
C TYR A 37 -6.41 -1.60 -9.63
N VAL A 38 -6.17 -2.01 -8.39
CA VAL A 38 -7.12 -2.69 -7.52
C VAL A 38 -7.38 -1.79 -6.30
N TYR A 39 -8.65 -1.65 -5.93
CA TYR A 39 -9.03 -0.85 -4.77
C TYR A 39 -9.09 -1.71 -3.50
N VAL A 40 -9.00 -1.07 -2.34
CA VAL A 40 -8.92 -1.74 -1.03
C VAL A 40 -10.08 -2.70 -0.78
N ASP A 41 -11.30 -2.28 -1.10
CA ASP A 41 -12.51 -3.09 -0.93
C ASP A 41 -12.58 -4.30 -1.86
N GLN A 42 -11.93 -4.22 -3.02
CA GLN A 42 -11.77 -5.32 -3.97
C GLN A 42 -10.70 -6.31 -3.48
N LEU A 43 -9.51 -5.80 -3.08
CA LEU A 43 -8.42 -6.65 -2.60
C LEU A 43 -8.82 -7.43 -1.35
N ALA A 44 -9.58 -6.83 -0.44
CA ALA A 44 -10.04 -7.49 0.78
C ALA A 44 -10.94 -8.73 0.51
N LYS A 45 -11.43 -8.90 -0.70
CA LYS A 45 -12.31 -10.00 -1.14
C LYS A 45 -11.66 -10.93 -2.17
N THR A 46 -10.40 -10.68 -2.51
CA THR A 46 -9.69 -11.41 -3.59
C THR A 46 -8.53 -12.18 -3.01
N GLU A 47 -8.40 -13.44 -3.40
CA GLU A 47 -7.16 -14.18 -3.18
C GLU A 47 -6.12 -13.75 -4.22
N ALA A 48 -5.00 -13.23 -3.74
CA ALA A 48 -3.89 -12.80 -4.59
C ALA A 48 -2.56 -12.97 -3.85
N VAL A 49 -1.50 -13.16 -4.61
CA VAL A 49 -0.13 -13.00 -4.10
C VAL A 49 0.14 -11.51 -3.91
N ILE A 50 0.40 -11.10 -2.67
CA ILE A 50 0.58 -9.69 -2.32
C ILE A 50 2.07 -9.41 -2.18
N LEU A 51 2.60 -8.45 -2.95
CA LEU A 51 4.01 -8.10 -2.97
C LEU A 51 4.25 -6.70 -2.42
N ASP A 52 5.06 -6.61 -1.36
CA ASP A 52 5.49 -5.32 -0.79
C ASP A 52 6.78 -4.85 -1.46
N THR A 53 6.68 -3.76 -2.20
CA THR A 53 7.79 -3.18 -2.94
C THR A 53 8.53 -2.07 -2.18
N ARG A 54 8.22 -1.87 -0.91
CA ARG A 54 8.87 -0.86 -0.08
C ARG A 54 10.27 -1.29 0.35
N LYS A 55 11.01 -0.38 0.99
CA LYS A 55 12.26 -0.76 1.67
C LYS A 55 11.98 -1.75 2.80
N GLN A 56 12.94 -2.57 3.13
CA GLN A 56 12.82 -3.57 4.19
C GLN A 56 12.49 -2.94 5.55
N GLU A 57 13.05 -1.76 5.83
CA GLU A 57 12.75 -1.04 7.07
C GLU A 57 11.27 -0.61 7.14
N GLU A 58 10.65 -0.27 6.01
CA GLU A 58 9.22 0.06 5.94
C GLU A 58 8.37 -1.19 6.17
N TYR A 59 8.73 -2.30 5.54
CA TYR A 59 8.08 -3.60 5.71
C TYR A 59 8.15 -4.10 7.16
N ASN A 60 9.32 -3.97 7.79
CA ASN A 60 9.55 -4.44 9.16
C ASN A 60 8.71 -3.68 10.20
N VAL A 61 8.32 -2.43 9.93
CA VAL A 61 7.38 -1.70 10.79
C VAL A 61 5.99 -2.31 10.70
N SER A 62 5.48 -2.47 9.48
CA SER A 62 4.23 -3.18 9.23
C SER A 62 4.03 -3.42 7.73
N HIS A 63 3.24 -4.45 7.41
CA HIS A 63 2.89 -4.86 6.06
C HIS A 63 1.46 -5.42 6.02
N LEU A 64 0.90 -5.62 4.83
CA LEU A 64 -0.37 -6.31 4.66
C LEU A 64 -0.20 -7.79 5.06
N LYS A 65 -1.27 -8.41 5.55
CA LYS A 65 -1.25 -9.82 5.94
C LYS A 65 -0.75 -10.71 4.78
N ASN A 66 0.18 -11.59 5.08
CA ASN A 66 0.79 -12.51 4.12
C ASN A 66 1.52 -11.84 2.94
N ALA A 67 1.81 -10.55 3.02
CA ALA A 67 2.58 -9.89 1.99
C ALA A 67 4.03 -10.41 1.94
N ILE A 68 4.51 -10.68 0.74
CA ILE A 68 5.89 -11.07 0.48
C ILE A 68 6.70 -9.80 0.22
N TRP A 69 7.78 -9.60 0.97
CA TRP A 69 8.67 -8.49 0.70
C TRP A 69 9.54 -8.77 -0.52
N VAL A 70 9.48 -7.89 -1.50
CA VAL A 70 10.29 -7.96 -2.73
C VAL A 70 11.20 -6.73 -2.89
N GLY A 71 10.89 -5.65 -2.18
CA GLY A 71 11.63 -4.40 -2.24
C GLY A 71 11.53 -3.71 -3.59
N TYR A 72 11.94 -2.45 -3.64
CA TYR A 72 12.00 -1.68 -4.89
C TYR A 72 13.36 -1.84 -5.58
N LYS A 73 14.46 -1.54 -4.82
CA LYS A 73 15.84 -1.67 -5.32
C LYS A 73 16.38 -3.11 -5.21
N ALA A 74 15.79 -3.91 -4.34
CA ALA A 74 16.17 -5.29 -4.11
C ALA A 74 15.37 -6.28 -4.97
N PHE A 75 14.48 -5.78 -5.83
CA PHE A 75 13.66 -6.63 -6.69
C PHE A 75 14.54 -7.54 -7.55
N ASN A 76 14.33 -8.85 -7.43
CA ASN A 76 15.04 -9.88 -8.15
C ASN A 76 14.03 -10.78 -8.87
N GLU A 77 14.13 -10.82 -10.19
CA GLU A 77 13.20 -11.50 -11.08
C GLU A 77 13.20 -13.02 -10.86
N GLU A 78 14.39 -13.63 -10.71
CA GLU A 78 14.52 -15.06 -10.51
C GLU A 78 13.89 -15.52 -9.17
N ILE A 79 14.08 -14.72 -8.12
CA ILE A 79 13.47 -15.01 -6.82
C ILE A 79 11.94 -14.96 -6.92
N ILE A 80 11.39 -13.99 -7.64
CA ILE A 80 9.95 -13.83 -7.80
C ILE A 80 9.36 -14.98 -8.61
N ASP A 81 10.00 -15.39 -9.70
CA ASP A 81 9.55 -16.52 -10.50
C ASP A 81 9.53 -17.83 -9.70
N ASN A 82 10.53 -18.04 -8.85
CA ASN A 82 10.57 -19.20 -7.96
C ASN A 82 9.50 -19.15 -6.87
N GLN A 83 9.11 -17.97 -6.41
CA GLN A 83 8.10 -17.81 -5.35
C GLN A 83 6.66 -17.88 -5.84
N ILE A 84 6.37 -17.37 -7.04
CA ILE A 84 5.00 -17.33 -7.58
C ILE A 84 4.75 -18.51 -8.52
N GLY A 85 5.68 -18.81 -9.42
CA GLY A 85 5.64 -19.92 -10.37
C GLY A 85 4.60 -19.77 -11.49
N ASP A 86 3.34 -19.51 -11.16
CA ASP A 86 2.26 -19.37 -12.13
C ASP A 86 2.18 -17.93 -12.67
N LYS A 87 2.44 -17.75 -13.96
CA LYS A 87 2.34 -16.44 -14.65
C LYS A 87 0.91 -15.90 -14.74
N ASN A 88 -0.11 -16.71 -14.54
CA ASN A 88 -1.52 -16.32 -14.52
C ASN A 88 -2.06 -16.05 -13.11
N ALA A 89 -1.25 -16.29 -12.08
CA ALA A 89 -1.64 -16.00 -10.71
C ALA A 89 -2.06 -14.52 -10.57
N ALA A 90 -3.07 -14.28 -9.76
CA ALA A 90 -3.42 -12.91 -9.38
C ALA A 90 -2.32 -12.35 -8.48
N VAL A 91 -1.64 -11.31 -8.95
CA VAL A 91 -0.57 -10.62 -8.21
C VAL A 91 -0.95 -9.18 -7.94
N VAL A 92 -0.83 -8.77 -6.70
CA VAL A 92 -1.05 -7.37 -6.30
C VAL A 92 0.24 -6.80 -5.72
N VAL A 93 0.76 -5.78 -6.36
CA VAL A 93 1.91 -5.02 -5.89
C VAL A 93 1.44 -3.80 -5.10
N TYR A 94 2.15 -3.44 -4.04
CA TYR A 94 1.90 -2.19 -3.32
C TYR A 94 3.19 -1.57 -2.78
N CYS A 95 3.14 -0.24 -2.58
CA CYS A 95 4.12 0.48 -1.77
C CYS A 95 3.41 1.38 -0.75
N SER A 96 3.98 2.54 -0.43
CA SER A 96 3.32 3.49 0.50
C SER A 96 2.03 4.05 -0.09
N ILE A 97 2.02 4.47 -1.37
CA ILE A 97 0.87 5.08 -2.05
C ILE A 97 0.58 4.53 -3.45
N GLY A 98 1.44 3.65 -4.01
CA GLY A 98 1.22 3.06 -5.34
C GLY A 98 2.18 3.53 -6.43
N VAL A 99 3.19 4.39 -6.13
CA VAL A 99 4.13 4.91 -7.15
C VAL A 99 5.24 3.90 -7.45
N ARG A 100 6.05 3.50 -6.45
CA ARG A 100 7.12 2.52 -6.63
C ARG A 100 6.61 1.15 -7.08
N SER A 101 5.42 0.80 -6.68
CA SER A 101 4.79 -0.48 -7.04
C SER A 101 4.33 -0.52 -8.49
N GLU A 102 4.03 0.61 -9.13
CA GLU A 102 3.75 0.63 -10.56
C GLU A 102 4.96 0.15 -11.37
N ASP A 103 6.17 0.68 -11.09
CA ASP A 103 7.41 0.25 -11.75
C ASP A 103 7.69 -1.26 -11.58
N ILE A 104 7.40 -1.81 -10.40
CA ILE A 104 7.56 -3.27 -10.16
C ILE A 104 6.47 -4.06 -10.88
N GLY A 105 5.25 -3.57 -10.91
CA GLY A 105 4.17 -4.18 -11.69
C GLY A 105 4.48 -4.26 -13.19
N GLU A 106 5.05 -3.18 -13.76
CA GLU A 106 5.52 -3.18 -15.15
C GLU A 106 6.61 -4.24 -15.41
N LYS A 107 7.55 -4.40 -14.46
CA LYS A 107 8.57 -5.45 -14.57
C LYS A 107 7.94 -6.84 -14.56
N LEU A 108 6.98 -7.10 -13.68
CA LEU A 108 6.25 -8.36 -13.65
C LEU A 108 5.51 -8.63 -14.95
N GLN A 109 4.84 -7.62 -15.52
CA GLN A 109 4.17 -7.74 -16.83
C GLN A 109 5.18 -8.09 -17.95
N LYS A 110 6.37 -7.46 -17.95
CA LYS A 110 7.46 -7.78 -18.88
C LYS A 110 7.99 -9.20 -18.71
N LEU A 111 7.93 -9.74 -17.49
CA LEU A 111 8.28 -11.14 -17.18
C LEU A 111 7.17 -12.13 -17.58
N GLY A 112 6.05 -11.66 -18.13
CA GLY A 112 4.95 -12.48 -18.61
C GLY A 112 3.85 -12.76 -17.59
N TYR A 113 3.84 -12.08 -16.43
CA TYR A 113 2.70 -12.15 -15.51
C TYR A 113 1.50 -11.40 -16.11
N THR A 114 0.39 -12.12 -16.33
CA THR A 114 -0.76 -11.61 -17.06
C THR A 114 -1.82 -10.91 -16.18
N ASN A 115 -1.81 -11.18 -14.88
CA ASN A 115 -2.81 -10.69 -13.94
C ASN A 115 -2.17 -9.90 -12.78
N VAL A 116 -1.49 -8.80 -13.14
CA VAL A 116 -0.81 -7.90 -12.18
C VAL A 116 -1.66 -6.66 -11.96
N LYS A 117 -1.87 -6.29 -10.71
CA LYS A 117 -2.57 -5.06 -10.30
C LYS A 117 -1.77 -4.28 -9.27
N ASN A 118 -1.94 -2.96 -9.27
CA ASN A 118 -1.33 -2.05 -8.31
C ASN A 118 -2.37 -1.62 -7.27
N LEU A 119 -2.09 -1.78 -5.96
CA LEU A 119 -3.01 -1.35 -4.91
C LEU A 119 -3.10 0.18 -4.90
N TYR A 120 -4.28 0.72 -5.25
CA TYR A 120 -4.54 2.15 -5.26
C TYR A 120 -4.34 2.76 -3.87
N GLY A 121 -3.46 3.76 -3.78
CA GLY A 121 -3.12 4.40 -2.52
C GLY A 121 -2.26 3.56 -1.57
N GLY A 122 -1.86 2.34 -1.98
CA GLY A 122 -0.94 1.46 -1.25
C GLY A 122 -1.37 1.17 0.19
N ILE A 123 -0.37 0.89 1.07
CA ILE A 123 -0.63 0.61 2.48
C ILE A 123 -1.25 1.80 3.23
N PHE A 124 -1.05 3.05 2.73
CA PHE A 124 -1.66 4.21 3.38
C PHE A 124 -3.18 4.20 3.21
N GLU A 125 -3.68 3.95 2.00
CA GLU A 125 -5.11 3.88 1.75
C GLU A 125 -5.72 2.64 2.41
N TRP A 126 -5.01 1.52 2.41
CA TRP A 126 -5.38 0.32 3.17
C TRP A 126 -5.64 0.64 4.64
N LYS A 127 -4.70 1.35 5.30
CA LYS A 127 -4.84 1.74 6.71
C LYS A 127 -5.87 2.85 6.93
N ASN A 128 -5.97 3.83 6.03
CA ASN A 128 -6.97 4.91 6.08
C ASN A 128 -8.40 4.36 6.07
N GLN A 129 -8.66 3.27 5.35
CA GLN A 129 -9.94 2.58 5.33
C GLN A 129 -10.17 1.70 6.57
N GLY A 130 -9.20 1.61 7.48
CA GLY A 130 -9.34 0.94 8.76
C GLY A 130 -8.93 -0.53 8.74
N ASN A 131 -8.25 -0.98 7.69
CA ASN A 131 -7.78 -2.37 7.62
C ASN A 131 -6.53 -2.59 8.48
N SER A 132 -6.35 -3.84 8.93
CA SER A 132 -5.23 -4.25 9.76
C SER A 132 -3.93 -4.35 8.99
N VAL A 133 -2.84 -3.97 9.62
CA VAL A 133 -1.47 -4.22 9.18
C VAL A 133 -0.71 -4.95 10.26
N TYR A 134 0.33 -5.69 9.89
CA TYR A 134 1.01 -6.66 10.76
C TYR A 134 2.50 -6.39 10.78
N ASN A 135 3.14 -6.56 11.93
CA ASN A 135 4.60 -6.55 12.06
C ASN A 135 5.21 -7.93 11.71
N ASN A 136 6.53 -8.04 11.74
CA ASN A 136 7.24 -9.30 11.42
C ASN A 136 6.89 -10.47 12.34
N ASN A 137 6.32 -10.22 13.52
CA ASN A 137 5.84 -11.26 14.44
C ASN A 137 4.38 -11.65 14.16
N THR A 138 3.84 -11.28 13.01
CA THR A 138 2.43 -11.48 12.63
C THR A 138 1.41 -10.88 13.61
N THR A 139 1.87 -9.92 14.43
CA THR A 139 1.01 -9.19 15.37
C THR A 139 0.45 -7.96 14.70
N GLU A 140 -0.85 -7.74 14.87
CA GLU A 140 -1.51 -6.53 14.38
C GLU A 140 -0.92 -5.29 15.06
N THR A 141 -0.73 -4.22 14.28
CA THR A 141 -0.19 -2.95 14.76
C THR A 141 -0.87 -1.77 14.07
N ASP A 142 -0.84 -0.61 14.73
CA ASP A 142 -1.27 0.64 14.13
C ASP A 142 -0.12 1.45 13.52
N SER A 143 1.11 1.00 13.68
CA SER A 143 2.31 1.69 13.20
C SER A 143 2.49 1.48 11.70
N VAL A 144 2.69 2.56 10.95
CA VAL A 144 3.01 2.52 9.52
C VAL A 144 4.19 3.43 9.24
N HIS A 145 5.22 2.91 8.57
CA HIS A 145 6.35 3.73 8.14
C HIS A 145 5.96 4.65 6.98
N THR A 146 6.11 5.94 7.17
CA THR A 146 5.61 6.96 6.22
C THR A 146 6.68 7.58 5.35
N PHE A 147 7.89 6.97 5.31
CA PHE A 147 9.05 7.43 4.54
C PHE A 147 9.55 8.81 4.98
N ASN A 148 8.71 9.85 4.92
CA ASN A 148 9.00 11.20 5.41
C ASN A 148 7.72 11.94 5.82
N LYS A 149 7.91 13.15 6.40
CA LYS A 149 6.78 13.97 6.89
C LYS A 149 5.81 14.41 5.78
N GLN A 150 6.29 14.59 4.55
CA GLN A 150 5.44 15.01 3.43
C GLN A 150 4.48 13.90 3.00
N TRP A 151 4.99 12.69 2.81
CA TRP A 151 4.18 11.51 2.51
C TRP A 151 3.27 11.14 3.68
N GLY A 152 3.75 11.29 4.92
CA GLY A 152 2.95 11.06 6.12
C GLY A 152 1.67 11.89 6.20
N LYS A 153 1.54 12.99 5.44
CA LYS A 153 0.28 13.76 5.33
C LYS A 153 -0.83 13.03 4.58
N LEU A 154 -0.51 11.94 3.88
CA LEU A 154 -1.47 11.10 3.18
C LEU A 154 -1.96 9.92 4.05
N LEU A 155 -1.28 9.62 5.14
CA LEU A 155 -1.74 8.65 6.12
C LEU A 155 -2.60 9.37 7.17
N ASN A 156 -3.90 9.09 7.18
CA ASN A 156 -4.86 9.75 8.07
C ASN A 156 -5.16 8.92 9.33
N LYS A 157 -5.03 7.59 9.25
CA LYS A 157 -5.20 6.66 10.37
C LYS A 157 -3.90 5.91 10.66
N GLY A 158 -3.65 5.60 11.92
CA GLY A 158 -2.47 4.87 12.39
C GLY A 158 -1.35 5.77 12.92
N ILE A 159 -0.34 5.12 13.48
CA ILE A 159 0.83 5.75 14.09
C ILE A 159 1.92 5.90 13.01
N LYS A 160 2.35 7.14 12.77
CA LYS A 160 3.34 7.45 11.73
C LYS A 160 4.76 7.20 12.25
N VAL A 161 5.48 6.28 11.60
CA VAL A 161 6.89 6.01 11.87
C VAL A 161 7.74 6.59 10.74
N TYR A 162 8.75 7.39 11.05
CA TYR A 162 9.58 8.06 10.04
C TYR A 162 11.00 7.50 9.94
N ASN A 163 11.58 7.07 11.04
CA ASN A 163 12.92 6.51 11.11
C ASN A 163 12.95 5.41 12.15
N ILE A 164 13.45 4.25 11.80
CA ILE A 164 13.87 3.24 12.76
C ILE A 164 15.33 3.59 13.10
N LYS A 165 15.60 3.99 14.33
CA LYS A 165 17.00 4.06 14.80
C LYS A 165 17.57 2.65 14.63
N LYS A 166 18.64 2.51 13.83
CA LYS A 166 19.42 1.28 13.86
C LYS A 166 19.89 1.13 15.30
N SER A 167 19.48 0.06 15.96
CA SER A 167 20.13 -0.37 17.19
C SER A 167 21.56 -0.74 16.83
N ASN A 168 22.53 0.04 17.35
CA ASN A 168 23.94 -0.32 17.26
C ASN A 168 24.17 -1.62 18.03
#